data_b331a5f6b500b553458fcff3795df89e
#
_entry.id   b331a5f6b500b553458fcff3795df89e
#
_cell.length_a   1.000
_cell.length_b   1.000
_cell.length_c   1.000
_cell.angle_alpha   90.00
_cell.angle_beta   90.00
_cell.angle_gamma   90.00
#
_symmetry.space_group_name_H-M   'P 1'
#
loop_
_entity.id
_entity.type
_entity.pdbx_description
1 polymer ?
#
loop_
_entity_poly.entity_id
_entity_poly.type
_entity_poly.pdbx_seq_one_letter_code
_entity_poly.pdbx_strand_id
1 'polypeptide(L)'
;LIRKSYYDSALQILGSVSPESLYTPASQARYALLLTQAYDKNYIRHTDDSLIRIAVKYYDNSKEESMGAKAHYYWGRVYQDNKDVIGTVREFMKALPIANKTQDYDLLCLLHSNLGHLLYTHGLLEEADSVYQQAERMASEHKDSLRWVVSLIKRADICMERGEGFYLEAERKLLKAQTILSSGGNTPLAKKMLYSLASLYQYMGRTEEAIETVHNFFIIE
;
A
#
# COMPACT_ATOMS: atom_id res chain seq x y z
N LEU A 1 17.09 4.31 -0.84
CA LEU A 1 18.35 3.53 -0.63
C LEU A 1 18.45 3.02 0.81
N ILE A 2 18.36 3.88 1.84
CA ILE A 2 18.51 3.50 3.25
C ILE A 2 17.50 2.43 3.68
N ARG A 3 16.20 2.55 3.32
CA ARG A 3 15.19 1.52 3.65
C ARG A 3 15.46 0.17 2.99
N LYS A 4 15.95 0.16 1.75
CA LYS A 4 16.28 -1.09 1.04
C LYS A 4 17.39 -1.85 1.77
N SER A 5 18.44 -1.17 2.23
CA SER A 5 19.54 -1.81 2.97
C SER A 5 19.09 -2.44 4.30
N TYR A 6 18.08 -1.87 4.98
CA TYR A 6 17.51 -2.48 6.19
C TYR A 6 16.74 -3.77 5.90
N TYR A 7 16.00 -3.82 4.79
CA TYR A 7 15.25 -5.03 4.43
C TYR A 7 16.18 -6.15 3.95
N ASP A 8 17.23 -5.82 3.19
CA ASP A 8 18.27 -6.76 2.80
C ASP A 8 18.98 -7.35 4.03
N SER A 9 19.35 -6.50 5.00
CA SER A 9 19.97 -6.94 6.26
C SER A 9 19.03 -7.81 7.09
N ALA A 10 17.74 -7.47 7.17
CA ALA A 10 16.75 -8.29 7.87
C ALA A 10 16.63 -9.68 7.23
N LEU A 11 16.63 -9.75 5.90
CA LEU A 11 16.57 -11.02 5.17
C LEU A 11 17.81 -11.87 5.42
N GLN A 12 19.02 -11.29 5.44
CA GLN A 12 20.26 -11.98 5.76
C GLN A 12 20.25 -12.55 7.18
N ILE A 13 19.83 -11.73 8.16
CA ILE A 13 19.74 -12.17 9.57
C ILE A 13 18.74 -13.32 9.70
N LEU A 14 17.55 -13.19 9.10
CA LEU A 14 16.55 -14.26 9.17
C LEU A 14 17.01 -15.52 8.43
N GLY A 15 17.72 -15.39 7.31
CA GLY A 15 18.29 -16.52 6.58
C GLY A 15 19.39 -17.25 7.32
N SER A 16 20.05 -16.61 8.31
CA SER A 16 21.07 -17.25 9.16
C SER A 16 20.49 -18.00 10.38
N VAL A 17 19.18 -17.88 10.63
CA VAL A 17 18.53 -18.58 11.74
C VAL A 17 18.39 -20.07 11.40
N SER A 18 19.00 -20.93 12.22
CA SER A 18 18.81 -22.38 12.07
C SER A 18 17.40 -22.79 12.50
N PRO A 19 16.65 -23.53 11.67
CA PRO A 19 15.31 -24.03 12.03
C PRO A 19 15.32 -24.83 13.36
N GLU A 20 16.41 -25.53 13.65
CA GLU A 20 16.55 -26.28 14.89
C GLU A 20 16.62 -25.39 16.15
N SER A 21 16.95 -24.11 15.99
CA SER A 21 16.92 -23.14 17.10
C SER A 21 15.51 -22.62 17.46
N LEU A 22 14.49 -22.97 16.66
CA LEU A 22 13.11 -22.53 16.86
C LEU A 22 12.33 -23.59 17.65
N TYR A 23 12.59 -23.69 18.95
CA TYR A 23 12.07 -24.76 19.82
C TYR A 23 10.58 -24.64 20.19
N THR A 24 9.98 -23.46 20.03
CA THR A 24 8.60 -23.23 20.44
C THR A 24 7.70 -22.87 19.26
N PRO A 25 6.38 -23.24 19.30
CA PRO A 25 5.44 -22.80 18.27
C PRO A 25 5.40 -21.26 18.09
N ALA A 26 5.58 -20.51 19.19
CA ALA A 26 5.65 -19.05 19.15
C ALA A 26 6.87 -18.54 18.39
N SER A 27 8.07 -19.14 18.62
CA SER A 27 9.28 -18.74 17.90
C SER A 27 9.19 -19.10 16.40
N GLN A 28 8.62 -20.25 16.07
CA GLN A 28 8.38 -20.67 14.68
C GLN A 28 7.40 -19.74 13.97
N ALA A 29 6.29 -19.39 14.63
CA ALA A 29 5.29 -18.48 14.08
C ALA A 29 5.87 -17.07 13.84
N ARG A 30 6.63 -16.56 14.82
CA ARG A 30 7.28 -15.25 14.71
C ARG A 30 8.30 -15.21 13.59
N TYR A 31 9.13 -16.23 13.48
CA TYR A 31 10.09 -16.39 12.40
C TYR A 31 9.39 -16.42 11.03
N ALA A 32 8.37 -17.27 10.90
CA ALA A 32 7.60 -17.41 9.66
C ALA A 32 6.98 -16.08 9.21
N LEU A 33 6.38 -15.33 10.14
CA LEU A 33 5.82 -14.01 9.84
C LEU A 33 6.90 -13.02 9.40
N LEU A 34 8.00 -12.93 10.14
CA LEU A 34 9.09 -11.99 9.84
C LEU A 34 9.78 -12.32 8.50
N LEU A 35 9.99 -13.60 8.21
CA LEU A 35 10.60 -14.01 6.95
C LEU A 35 9.68 -13.75 5.76
N THR A 36 8.38 -14.02 5.89
CA THR A 36 7.38 -13.67 4.86
C THR A 36 7.37 -12.14 4.63
N GLN A 37 7.40 -11.36 5.71
CA GLN A 37 7.51 -9.90 5.62
C GLN A 37 8.80 -9.47 4.93
N ALA A 38 9.92 -10.10 5.24
CA ALA A 38 11.20 -9.77 4.63
C ALA A 38 11.20 -10.07 3.12
N TYR A 39 10.61 -11.18 2.70
CA TYR A 39 10.43 -11.48 1.27
C TYR A 39 9.58 -10.42 0.57
N ASP A 40 8.41 -10.08 1.13
CA ASP A 40 7.53 -9.05 0.58
C ASP A 40 8.25 -7.70 0.42
N LYS A 41 9.00 -7.26 1.44
CA LYS A 41 9.73 -5.98 1.44
C LYS A 41 10.94 -5.96 0.51
N ASN A 42 11.50 -7.10 0.18
CA ASN A 42 12.60 -7.26 -0.79
C ASN A 42 12.08 -7.60 -2.20
N TYR A 43 10.76 -7.56 -2.43
CA TYR A 43 10.14 -7.90 -3.71
C TYR A 43 10.46 -9.33 -4.19
N ILE A 44 10.71 -10.24 -3.24
CA ILE A 44 10.90 -11.66 -3.51
C ILE A 44 9.53 -12.31 -3.53
N ARG A 45 9.16 -12.84 -4.69
CA ARG A 45 7.87 -13.47 -4.90
C ARG A 45 7.73 -14.75 -4.08
N HIS A 46 6.61 -14.90 -3.40
CA HIS A 46 6.27 -16.14 -2.71
C HIS A 46 5.77 -17.20 -3.72
N THR A 47 6.31 -18.40 -3.62
CA THR A 47 5.92 -19.51 -4.49
C THR A 47 4.76 -20.32 -3.92
N ASP A 48 4.63 -20.35 -2.60
CA ASP A 48 3.57 -21.04 -1.87
C ASP A 48 3.27 -20.35 -0.52
N ASP A 49 2.28 -20.84 0.20
CA ASP A 49 1.82 -20.27 1.47
C ASP A 49 2.28 -21.08 2.72
N SER A 50 3.13 -22.09 2.55
CA SER A 50 3.53 -23.01 3.63
C SER A 50 4.13 -22.27 4.83
N LEU A 51 5.00 -21.29 4.56
CA LEU A 51 5.67 -20.50 5.58
C LEU A 51 4.68 -19.64 6.40
N ILE A 52 3.87 -18.84 5.74
CA ILE A 52 2.95 -17.92 6.42
C ILE A 52 1.83 -18.65 7.17
N ARG A 53 1.43 -19.84 6.72
CA ARG A 53 0.43 -20.67 7.41
C ARG A 53 0.85 -21.08 8.81
N ILE A 54 2.16 -21.24 9.07
CA ILE A 54 2.69 -21.49 10.42
C ILE A 54 2.32 -20.33 11.35
N ALA A 55 2.53 -19.09 10.88
CA ALA A 55 2.22 -17.90 11.65
C ALA A 55 0.70 -17.76 11.88
N VAL A 56 -0.09 -17.86 10.83
CA VAL A 56 -1.56 -17.74 10.96
C VAL A 56 -2.13 -18.79 11.90
N LYS A 57 -1.75 -20.06 11.74
CA LYS A 57 -2.23 -21.15 12.61
C LYS A 57 -1.94 -20.90 14.10
N TYR A 58 -0.79 -20.30 14.41
CA TYR A 58 -0.43 -19.97 15.78
C TYR A 58 -1.21 -18.74 16.28
N TYR A 59 -1.18 -17.64 15.51
CA TYR A 59 -1.75 -16.38 15.97
C TYR A 59 -3.28 -16.39 16.04
N ASP A 60 -3.98 -17.16 15.21
CA ASP A 60 -5.44 -17.38 15.31
C ASP A 60 -5.88 -17.99 16.64
N ASN A 61 -4.98 -18.70 17.32
CA ASN A 61 -5.22 -19.35 18.62
C ASN A 61 -4.50 -18.63 19.78
N SER A 62 -3.89 -17.46 19.52
CA SER A 62 -3.16 -16.70 20.52
C SER A 62 -3.92 -15.43 20.94
N LYS A 63 -3.42 -14.78 22.01
CA LYS A 63 -3.92 -13.46 22.43
C LYS A 63 -3.24 -12.29 21.70
N GLU A 64 -2.33 -12.59 20.77
CA GLU A 64 -1.53 -11.60 20.05
C GLU A 64 -2.28 -11.09 18.80
N GLU A 65 -3.44 -10.45 19.00
CA GLU A 65 -4.35 -10.04 17.91
C GLU A 65 -3.64 -9.21 16.82
N SER A 66 -2.77 -8.27 17.19
CA SER A 66 -2.04 -7.45 16.22
C SER A 66 -1.09 -8.28 15.34
N MET A 67 -0.47 -9.32 15.91
CA MET A 67 0.37 -10.23 15.11
C MET A 67 -0.48 -11.12 14.21
N GLY A 68 -1.66 -11.54 14.66
CA GLY A 68 -2.65 -12.26 13.85
C GLY A 68 -3.11 -11.43 12.64
N ALA A 69 -3.45 -10.17 12.86
CA ALA A 69 -3.79 -9.26 11.76
C ALA A 69 -2.65 -9.10 10.74
N LYS A 70 -1.40 -8.97 11.20
CA LYS A 70 -0.22 -8.94 10.32
C LYS A 70 -0.02 -10.24 9.56
N ALA A 71 -0.24 -11.39 10.21
CA ALA A 71 -0.14 -12.69 9.57
C ALA A 71 -1.17 -12.86 8.45
N HIS A 72 -2.42 -12.48 8.68
CA HIS A 72 -3.46 -12.47 7.64
C HIS A 72 -3.13 -11.49 6.50
N TYR A 73 -2.64 -10.28 6.81
CA TYR A 73 -2.22 -9.33 5.78
C TYR A 73 -1.13 -9.95 4.88
N TYR A 74 -0.07 -10.52 5.45
CA TYR A 74 1.00 -11.12 4.65
C TYR A 74 0.57 -12.41 3.94
N TRP A 75 -0.39 -13.15 4.47
CA TRP A 75 -0.99 -14.27 3.73
C TRP A 75 -1.78 -13.77 2.50
N GLY A 76 -2.52 -12.69 2.64
CA GLY A 76 -3.14 -12.01 1.50
C GLY A 76 -2.11 -11.56 0.46
N ARG A 77 -0.93 -11.07 0.88
CA ARG A 77 0.18 -10.72 -0.02
C ARG A 77 0.73 -11.95 -0.76
N VAL A 78 0.87 -13.08 -0.08
CA VAL A 78 1.27 -14.35 -0.72
C VAL A 78 0.25 -14.78 -1.78
N TYR A 79 -1.06 -14.70 -1.49
CA TYR A 79 -2.10 -14.95 -2.49
C TYR A 79 -2.04 -13.98 -3.68
N GLN A 80 -1.75 -12.71 -3.41
CA GLN A 80 -1.59 -11.69 -4.46
C GLN A 80 -0.43 -12.01 -5.39
N ASP A 81 0.71 -12.46 -4.86
CA ASP A 81 1.86 -12.93 -5.65
C ASP A 81 1.47 -14.10 -6.56
N ASN A 82 0.58 -14.98 -6.10
CA ASN A 82 0.09 -16.14 -6.84
C ASN A 82 -1.16 -15.84 -7.69
N LYS A 83 -1.58 -14.57 -7.78
CA LYS A 83 -2.74 -14.09 -8.54
C LYS A 83 -4.07 -14.69 -8.07
N ASP A 84 -4.14 -15.17 -6.85
CA ASP A 84 -5.38 -15.61 -6.20
C ASP A 84 -6.09 -14.39 -5.58
N VAL A 85 -6.96 -13.77 -6.36
CA VAL A 85 -7.74 -12.59 -5.95
C VAL A 85 -8.67 -12.92 -4.78
N ILE A 86 -9.33 -14.08 -4.82
CA ILE A 86 -10.29 -14.51 -3.79
C ILE A 86 -9.57 -14.72 -2.46
N GLY A 87 -8.44 -15.44 -2.49
CA GLY A 87 -7.58 -15.63 -1.33
C GLY A 87 -7.07 -14.31 -0.77
N THR A 88 -6.63 -13.41 -1.64
CA THR A 88 -6.15 -12.07 -1.26
C THR A 88 -7.21 -11.29 -0.48
N VAL A 89 -8.41 -11.14 -1.07
CA VAL A 89 -9.52 -10.42 -0.44
C VAL A 89 -9.92 -11.05 0.88
N ARG A 90 -10.07 -12.37 0.91
CA ARG A 90 -10.44 -13.12 2.11
C ARG A 90 -9.50 -12.82 3.28
N GLU A 91 -8.21 -12.89 3.06
CA GLU A 91 -7.24 -12.68 4.14
C GLU A 91 -7.13 -11.20 4.55
N PHE A 92 -7.22 -10.25 3.61
CA PHE A 92 -7.28 -8.82 3.95
C PHE A 92 -8.54 -8.48 4.75
N MET A 93 -9.69 -9.09 4.42
CA MET A 93 -10.94 -8.87 5.16
C MET A 93 -10.93 -9.47 6.56
N LYS A 94 -10.09 -10.48 6.84
CA LYS A 94 -9.84 -10.96 8.21
C LYS A 94 -8.93 -10.00 8.99
N ALA A 95 -7.89 -9.47 8.34
CA ALA A 95 -6.94 -8.55 8.98
C ALA A 95 -7.57 -7.20 9.34
N LEU A 96 -8.44 -6.65 8.49
CA LEU A 96 -8.97 -5.29 8.58
C LEU A 96 -9.71 -5.00 9.90
N PRO A 97 -10.69 -5.79 10.36
CA PRO A 97 -11.39 -5.53 11.62
C PRO A 97 -10.45 -5.62 12.83
N ILE A 98 -9.46 -6.51 12.80
CA ILE A 98 -8.50 -6.64 13.90
C ILE A 98 -7.56 -5.43 13.91
N ALA A 99 -7.07 -4.99 12.75
CA ALA A 99 -6.23 -3.79 12.64
C ALA A 99 -6.99 -2.53 13.11
N ASN A 100 -8.28 -2.42 12.81
CA ASN A 100 -9.13 -1.34 13.32
C ASN A 100 -9.28 -1.41 14.85
N LYS A 101 -9.55 -2.59 15.41
CA LYS A 101 -9.67 -2.80 16.85
C LYS A 101 -8.38 -2.45 17.60
N THR A 102 -7.23 -2.86 17.04
CA THR A 102 -5.92 -2.64 17.65
C THR A 102 -5.32 -1.27 17.33
N GLN A 103 -6.00 -0.46 16.52
CA GLN A 103 -5.55 0.86 16.07
C GLN A 103 -4.14 0.81 15.41
N ASP A 104 -3.82 -0.29 14.70
CA ASP A 104 -2.56 -0.44 13.99
C ASP A 104 -2.59 0.39 12.69
N TYR A 105 -2.27 1.67 12.81
CA TYR A 105 -2.31 2.64 11.71
C TYR A 105 -1.49 2.19 10.51
N ASP A 106 -0.28 1.67 10.73
CA ASP A 106 0.59 1.25 9.62
C ASP A 106 -0.01 0.07 8.85
N LEU A 107 -0.58 -0.91 9.56
CA LEU A 107 -1.25 -2.05 8.94
C LEU A 107 -2.52 -1.63 8.20
N LEU A 108 -3.31 -0.72 8.79
CA LEU A 108 -4.50 -0.17 8.13
C LEU A 108 -4.14 0.54 6.82
N CYS A 109 -3.07 1.33 6.80
CA CYS A 109 -2.60 1.97 5.57
C CYS A 109 -2.18 0.96 4.50
N LEU A 110 -1.51 -0.13 4.89
CA LEU A 110 -1.13 -1.20 3.97
C LEU A 110 -2.37 -1.93 3.42
N LEU A 111 -3.33 -2.25 4.27
CA LEU A 111 -4.59 -2.91 3.88
C LEU A 111 -5.39 -2.05 2.91
N HIS A 112 -5.64 -0.78 3.23
CA HIS A 112 -6.38 0.12 2.34
C HIS A 112 -5.66 0.34 1.01
N SER A 113 -4.33 0.50 1.02
CA SER A 113 -3.55 0.69 -0.20
C SER A 113 -3.64 -0.53 -1.13
N ASN A 114 -3.47 -1.75 -0.59
CA ASN A 114 -3.50 -2.97 -1.40
C ASN A 114 -4.92 -3.33 -1.84
N LEU A 115 -5.92 -3.17 -0.96
CA LEU A 115 -7.32 -3.42 -1.31
C LEU A 115 -7.83 -2.42 -2.35
N GLY A 116 -7.54 -1.12 -2.16
CA GLY A 116 -7.90 -0.10 -3.14
C GLY A 116 -7.24 -0.33 -4.50
N HIS A 117 -5.96 -0.75 -4.52
CA HIS A 117 -5.28 -1.10 -5.77
C HIS A 117 -5.91 -2.34 -6.43
N LEU A 118 -6.24 -3.36 -5.65
CA LEU A 118 -6.89 -4.57 -6.16
C LEU A 118 -8.23 -4.23 -6.80
N LEU A 119 -9.07 -3.46 -6.13
CA LEU A 119 -10.38 -3.02 -6.63
C LEU A 119 -10.24 -2.19 -7.91
N TYR A 120 -9.31 -1.23 -7.92
CA TYR A 120 -9.01 -0.40 -9.08
C TYR A 120 -8.61 -1.22 -10.30
N THR A 121 -7.68 -2.18 -10.13
CA THR A 121 -7.21 -3.03 -11.24
C THR A 121 -8.25 -4.00 -11.78
N HIS A 122 -9.32 -4.23 -11.03
CA HIS A 122 -10.48 -5.04 -11.46
C HIS A 122 -11.67 -4.20 -11.93
N GLY A 123 -11.48 -2.88 -12.10
CA GLY A 123 -12.50 -1.98 -12.64
C GLY A 123 -13.61 -1.62 -11.64
N LEU A 124 -13.47 -1.97 -10.36
CA LEU A 124 -14.41 -1.63 -9.29
C LEU A 124 -14.08 -0.23 -8.76
N LEU A 125 -14.34 0.78 -9.60
CA LEU A 125 -13.85 2.15 -9.39
C LEU A 125 -14.50 2.83 -8.19
N GLU A 126 -15.80 2.63 -7.96
CA GLU A 126 -16.54 3.21 -6.84
C GLU A 126 -16.06 2.65 -5.51
N GLU A 127 -15.86 1.33 -5.44
CA GLU A 127 -15.36 0.65 -4.25
C GLU A 127 -13.90 1.03 -3.97
N ALA A 128 -13.09 1.14 -5.03
CA ALA A 128 -11.70 1.61 -4.93
C ALA A 128 -11.63 3.04 -4.39
N ASP A 129 -12.48 3.97 -4.90
CA ASP A 129 -12.55 5.34 -4.39
C ASP A 129 -12.95 5.38 -2.93
N SER A 130 -13.95 4.58 -2.52
CA SER A 130 -14.39 4.48 -1.13
C SER A 130 -13.25 4.04 -0.20
N VAL A 131 -12.47 3.04 -0.60
CA VAL A 131 -11.32 2.55 0.18
C VAL A 131 -10.22 3.61 0.26
N TYR A 132 -9.88 4.27 -0.85
CA TYR A 132 -8.89 5.34 -0.82
C TYR A 132 -9.37 6.60 -0.09
N GLN A 133 -10.68 6.86 -0.05
CA GLN A 133 -11.25 7.93 0.76
C GLN A 133 -11.04 7.67 2.26
N GLN A 134 -11.19 6.43 2.71
CA GLN A 134 -10.89 6.05 4.08
C GLN A 134 -9.40 6.24 4.39
N ALA A 135 -8.52 5.80 3.46
CA ALA A 135 -7.08 6.01 3.59
C ALA A 135 -6.70 7.51 3.62
N GLU A 136 -7.35 8.34 2.79
CA GLU A 136 -7.16 9.81 2.79
C GLU A 136 -7.51 10.41 4.15
N ARG A 137 -8.70 10.06 4.69
CA ARG A 137 -9.14 10.57 5.98
C ARG A 137 -8.19 10.18 7.10
N MET A 138 -7.82 8.90 7.18
CA MET A 138 -6.88 8.41 8.19
C MET A 138 -5.52 9.13 8.11
N ALA A 139 -4.98 9.30 6.91
CA ALA A 139 -3.70 9.97 6.70
C ALA A 139 -3.75 11.45 7.10
N SER A 140 -4.87 12.13 6.82
CA SER A 140 -5.11 13.51 7.24
C SER A 140 -5.18 13.65 8.76
N GLU A 141 -5.93 12.76 9.42
CA GLU A 141 -6.08 12.75 10.89
C GLU A 141 -4.75 12.49 11.61
N HIS A 142 -3.90 11.60 11.05
CA HIS A 142 -2.57 11.29 11.60
C HIS A 142 -1.47 12.25 11.11
N LYS A 143 -1.82 13.27 10.32
CA LYS A 143 -0.87 14.25 9.73
C LYS A 143 0.24 13.56 8.89
N ASP A 144 -0.07 12.43 8.30
CA ASP A 144 0.83 11.69 7.40
C ASP A 144 0.71 12.25 5.97
N SER A 145 1.45 13.31 5.72
CA SER A 145 1.41 14.03 4.44
C SER A 145 1.70 13.13 3.24
N LEU A 146 2.60 12.15 3.38
CA LEU A 146 2.96 11.28 2.26
C LEU A 146 1.84 10.32 1.89
N ARG A 147 1.24 9.64 2.87
CA ARG A 147 0.10 8.75 2.64
C ARG A 147 -1.15 9.52 2.20
N TRP A 148 -1.31 10.73 2.71
CA TRP A 148 -2.41 11.61 2.28
C TRP A 148 -2.30 11.94 0.80
N VAL A 149 -1.12 12.39 0.34
CA VAL A 149 -0.86 12.68 -1.08
C VAL A 149 -1.04 11.45 -1.95
N VAL A 150 -0.54 10.28 -1.52
CA VAL A 150 -0.75 9.02 -2.27
C VAL A 150 -2.24 8.73 -2.47
N SER A 151 -3.04 8.89 -1.42
CA SER A 151 -4.49 8.65 -1.50
C SER A 151 -5.18 9.64 -2.44
N LEU A 152 -4.80 10.92 -2.39
CA LEU A 152 -5.31 11.96 -3.29
C LEU A 152 -5.00 11.66 -4.76
N ILE A 153 -3.75 11.26 -5.07
CA ILE A 153 -3.35 10.89 -6.43
C ILE A 153 -4.16 9.68 -6.92
N LYS A 154 -4.30 8.65 -6.09
CA LYS A 154 -5.07 7.45 -6.46
C LYS A 154 -6.55 7.74 -6.72
N ARG A 155 -7.16 8.60 -5.91
CA ARG A 155 -8.54 9.05 -6.12
C ARG A 155 -8.67 9.93 -7.37
N ALA A 156 -7.67 10.74 -7.68
CA ALA A 156 -7.65 11.50 -8.94
C ALA A 156 -7.51 10.58 -10.16
N ASP A 157 -6.63 9.55 -10.10
CA ASP A 157 -6.51 8.53 -11.15
C ASP A 157 -7.87 7.84 -11.39
N ILE A 158 -8.60 7.48 -10.33
CA ILE A 158 -9.97 6.91 -10.43
C ILE A 158 -10.94 7.90 -11.08
N CYS A 159 -10.91 9.18 -10.71
CA CYS A 159 -11.76 10.19 -11.32
C CYS A 159 -11.48 10.32 -12.83
N MET A 160 -10.22 10.23 -13.26
CA MET A 160 -9.87 10.25 -14.69
C MET A 160 -10.43 9.04 -15.44
N GLU A 161 -10.34 7.85 -14.86
CA GLU A 161 -10.90 6.60 -15.43
C GLU A 161 -12.44 6.65 -15.54
N ARG A 162 -13.12 7.35 -14.62
CA ARG A 162 -14.59 7.53 -14.66
C ARG A 162 -15.04 8.47 -15.76
N GLY A 163 -14.12 9.24 -16.37
CA GLY A 163 -14.35 10.05 -17.54
C GLY A 163 -14.57 11.54 -17.28
N GLU A 164 -14.94 12.24 -18.34
CA GLU A 164 -14.93 13.71 -18.46
C GLU A 164 -15.70 14.41 -17.32
N GLY A 165 -16.84 13.87 -16.90
CA GLY A 165 -17.65 14.45 -15.82
C GLY A 165 -16.93 14.56 -14.46
N PHE A 166 -15.80 13.86 -14.29
CA PHE A 166 -15.03 13.82 -13.05
C PHE A 166 -13.67 14.52 -13.12
N TYR A 167 -13.29 15.09 -14.27
CA TYR A 167 -11.98 15.73 -14.46
C TYR A 167 -11.74 16.91 -13.52
N LEU A 168 -12.75 17.75 -13.27
CA LEU A 168 -12.62 18.86 -12.32
C LEU A 168 -12.42 18.38 -10.87
N GLU A 169 -12.96 17.22 -10.52
CA GLU A 169 -12.72 16.61 -9.22
C GLU A 169 -11.31 16.05 -9.12
N ALA A 170 -10.81 15.40 -10.18
CA ALA A 170 -9.43 14.95 -10.28
C ALA A 170 -8.45 16.11 -10.11
N GLU A 171 -8.68 17.22 -10.82
CA GLU A 171 -7.84 18.43 -10.72
C GLU A 171 -7.76 18.95 -9.29
N ARG A 172 -8.90 19.11 -8.62
CA ARG A 172 -8.93 19.56 -7.21
C ARG A 172 -8.12 18.66 -6.28
N LYS A 173 -8.16 17.33 -6.48
CA LYS A 173 -7.39 16.38 -5.68
C LYS A 173 -5.88 16.52 -5.95
N LEU A 174 -5.48 16.67 -7.21
CA LEU A 174 -4.06 16.80 -7.59
C LEU A 174 -3.48 18.15 -7.12
N LEU A 175 -4.21 19.26 -7.25
CA LEU A 175 -3.78 20.56 -6.74
C LEU A 175 -3.67 20.56 -5.21
N LYS A 176 -4.58 19.88 -4.50
CA LYS A 176 -4.45 19.66 -3.05
C LYS A 176 -3.21 18.86 -2.71
N ALA A 177 -2.91 17.79 -3.47
CA ALA A 177 -1.70 17.00 -3.30
C ALA A 177 -0.43 17.83 -3.52
N GLN A 178 -0.42 18.69 -4.54
CA GLN A 178 0.66 19.63 -4.83
C GLN A 178 0.92 20.57 -3.66
N THR A 179 -0.14 21.17 -3.09
CA THR A 179 -0.03 22.07 -1.93
C THR A 179 0.59 21.38 -0.72
N ILE A 180 0.22 20.12 -0.46
CA ILE A 180 0.79 19.33 0.65
C ILE A 180 2.27 19.00 0.40
N LEU A 181 2.65 18.68 -0.85
CA LEU A 181 4.04 18.36 -1.22
C LEU A 181 4.97 19.57 -1.19
N SER A 182 4.47 20.76 -1.49
CA SER A 182 5.28 22.01 -1.49
C SER A 182 5.93 22.28 -0.13
N SER A 183 5.37 21.71 0.94
CA SER A 183 5.89 21.83 2.30
C SER A 183 6.87 20.72 2.71
N GLY A 184 7.08 19.65 1.91
CA GLY A 184 7.74 18.44 2.40
C GLY A 184 8.73 17.71 1.49
N GLY A 185 8.96 18.16 0.24
CA GLY A 185 10.12 17.76 -0.59
C GLY A 185 10.26 16.26 -0.97
N ASN A 186 9.18 15.51 -1.21
CA ASN A 186 9.29 14.12 -1.70
C ASN A 186 9.31 14.09 -3.24
N THR A 187 10.51 14.17 -3.85
CA THR A 187 10.70 14.21 -5.30
C THR A 187 10.00 13.09 -6.08
N PRO A 188 10.10 11.80 -5.72
CA PRO A 188 9.42 10.74 -6.48
C PRO A 188 7.90 10.88 -6.48
N LEU A 189 7.32 11.29 -5.35
CA LEU A 189 5.88 11.45 -5.22
C LEU A 189 5.40 12.72 -5.93
N ALA A 190 6.20 13.79 -5.90
CA ALA A 190 5.94 15.01 -6.66
C ALA A 190 5.96 14.73 -8.18
N LYS A 191 6.93 13.99 -8.67
CA LYS A 191 6.98 13.57 -10.08
C LYS A 191 5.76 12.75 -10.47
N LYS A 192 5.32 11.80 -9.62
CA LYS A 192 4.10 11.04 -9.90
C LYS A 192 2.85 11.92 -9.95
N MET A 193 2.71 12.86 -9.03
CA MET A 193 1.59 13.81 -8.99
C MET A 193 1.58 14.68 -10.24
N LEU A 194 2.72 15.25 -10.66
CA LEU A 194 2.83 16.05 -11.87
C LEU A 194 2.52 15.25 -13.13
N TYR A 195 2.91 13.96 -13.18
CA TYR A 195 2.54 13.08 -14.28
C TYR A 195 1.02 12.92 -14.39
N SER A 196 0.35 12.61 -13.27
CA SER A 196 -1.13 12.51 -13.25
C SER A 196 -1.79 13.84 -13.64
N LEU A 197 -1.25 14.99 -13.20
CA LEU A 197 -1.79 16.31 -13.51
C LEU A 197 -1.61 16.66 -14.99
N ALA A 198 -0.44 16.40 -15.58
CA ALA A 198 -0.20 16.62 -17.01
C ALA A 198 -1.12 15.75 -17.88
N SER A 199 -1.31 14.48 -17.50
CA SER A 199 -2.21 13.56 -18.18
C SER A 199 -3.66 14.05 -18.10
N LEU A 200 -4.08 14.56 -16.95
CA LEU A 200 -5.41 15.14 -16.78
C LEU A 200 -5.63 16.35 -17.69
N TYR A 201 -4.67 17.30 -17.74
CA TYR A 201 -4.77 18.47 -18.61
C TYR A 201 -4.81 18.09 -20.09
N GLN A 202 -4.10 17.04 -20.47
CA GLN A 202 -4.18 16.47 -21.83
C GLN A 202 -5.60 15.94 -22.12
N TYR A 203 -6.22 15.20 -21.21
CA TYR A 203 -7.61 14.72 -21.36
C TYR A 203 -8.62 15.87 -21.43
N MET A 204 -8.36 16.98 -20.73
CA MET A 204 -9.22 18.19 -20.77
C MET A 204 -8.97 19.06 -21.99
N GLY A 205 -8.00 18.74 -22.87
CA GLY A 205 -7.61 19.58 -24.01
C GLY A 205 -6.86 20.85 -23.62
N ARG A 206 -6.39 20.97 -22.37
CA ARG A 206 -5.64 22.12 -21.82
C ARG A 206 -4.15 21.94 -22.10
N THR A 207 -3.77 22.07 -23.37
CA THR A 207 -2.43 21.71 -23.88
C THR A 207 -1.31 22.56 -23.26
N GLU A 208 -1.52 23.88 -23.10
CA GLU A 208 -0.52 24.79 -22.55
C GLU A 208 -0.17 24.42 -21.12
N GLU A 209 -1.19 24.13 -20.29
CA GLU A 209 -1.00 23.74 -18.88
C GLU A 209 -0.38 22.34 -18.76
N ALA A 210 -0.71 21.43 -19.68
CA ALA A 210 -0.04 20.13 -19.74
C ALA A 210 1.46 20.29 -20.02
N ILE A 211 1.85 21.13 -20.99
CA ILE A 211 3.25 21.43 -21.32
C ILE A 211 3.99 22.05 -20.13
N GLU A 212 3.40 23.06 -19.49
CA GLU A 212 3.97 23.69 -18.29
C GLU A 212 4.17 22.67 -17.15
N THR A 213 3.18 21.81 -16.93
CA THR A 213 3.28 20.74 -15.92
C THR A 213 4.40 19.75 -16.23
N VAL A 214 4.57 19.37 -17.48
CA VAL A 214 5.67 18.49 -17.93
C VAL A 214 7.02 19.21 -17.76
N HIS A 215 7.12 20.50 -18.06
CA HIS A 215 8.32 21.29 -17.83
C HIS A 215 8.71 21.24 -16.34
N ASN A 216 7.76 21.49 -15.45
CA ASN A 216 7.96 21.40 -14.00
C ASN A 216 8.39 20.00 -13.53
N PHE A 217 7.92 18.92 -14.20
CA PHE A 217 8.34 17.55 -13.91
C PHE A 217 9.87 17.34 -14.13
N PHE A 218 10.46 17.97 -15.14
CA PHE A 218 11.88 17.84 -15.45
C PHE A 218 12.78 18.76 -14.59
N ILE A 219 12.23 19.81 -13.98
CA ILE A 219 12.98 20.73 -13.11
C ILE A 219 13.15 20.16 -11.69
N ILE A 220 12.26 19.26 -11.25
CA ILE A 220 12.35 18.66 -9.92
C ILE A 220 13.48 17.61 -9.92
N GLU A 221 14.59 17.95 -9.28
CA GLU A 221 15.74 17.06 -9.05
C GLU A 221 15.58 16.21 -7.77
#